data_a70d500baeeaa6324fdd1d72be451ef5
#
_entry.id   a70d500baeeaa6324fdd1d72be451ef5
#
_cell.length_a   1.000
_cell.length_b   1.000
_cell.length_c   1.000
_cell.angle_alpha   90.00
_cell.angle_beta   90.00
_cell.angle_gamma   90.00
#
_symmetry.space_group_name_H-M   'P 1'
#
loop_
_entity.id
_entity.type
_entity.pdbx_description
1 polymer ?
#
loop_
_entity_poly.entity_id
_entity_poly.type
_entity_poly.pdbx_seq_one_letter_code
_entity_poly.pdbx_strand_id
1 'polypeptide(L)'
;IFQESLAFIAGYGMKAYLICQDLNQLKSRETGYGHDEAITSNCHIQTAFAPNRLETAEHLSKLTGQTTVIKEQITTSGRRSSMMHGHVTRTLQETQRALLTPDECMRLPGPMKDAEGKITKPGDMIIYVAGFPAIYGTQPLYFQDETFTARAQVNPPSFSDKLTGL
;
A
#
# COMPACT_ATOMS: atom_id res chain seq x y z
N ILE A 1 -23.63 -12.15 2.13
CA ILE A 1 -24.08 -11.54 3.42
C ILE A 1 -23.07 -10.51 3.92
N PHE A 2 -21.81 -10.88 4.26
CA PHE A 2 -20.85 -9.93 4.82
C PHE A 2 -20.52 -8.76 3.87
N GLN A 3 -20.25 -9.04 2.62
CA GLN A 3 -19.95 -8.03 1.59
C GLN A 3 -21.10 -7.02 1.40
N GLU A 4 -22.34 -7.48 1.39
CA GLU A 4 -23.53 -6.66 1.29
C GLU A 4 -23.73 -5.80 2.54
N SER A 5 -23.50 -6.40 3.74
CA SER A 5 -23.62 -5.70 5.00
C SER A 5 -22.60 -4.59 5.14
N LEU A 6 -21.39 -4.75 4.59
CA LEU A 6 -20.30 -3.79 4.71
C LEU A 6 -20.67 -2.40 4.18
N ALA A 7 -21.52 -2.32 3.16
CA ALA A 7 -21.99 -1.05 2.61
C ALA A 7 -22.87 -0.26 3.59
N PHE A 8 -23.54 -0.94 4.53
CA PHE A 8 -24.53 -0.34 5.44
C PHE A 8 -24.03 -0.18 6.87
N ILE A 9 -22.98 -0.91 7.27
CA ILE A 9 -22.51 -0.92 8.67
C ILE A 9 -22.12 0.47 9.18
N ALA A 10 -21.63 1.35 8.32
CA ALA A 10 -21.28 2.73 8.68
C ALA A 10 -22.50 3.52 9.17
N GLY A 11 -23.67 3.30 8.57
CA GLY A 11 -24.94 3.93 8.99
C GLY A 11 -25.40 3.51 10.38
N TYR A 12 -24.96 2.35 10.84
CA TYR A 12 -25.23 1.84 12.20
C TYR A 12 -24.12 2.19 13.21
N GLY A 13 -23.18 3.05 12.84
CA GLY A 13 -22.06 3.44 13.70
C GLY A 13 -20.99 2.36 13.89
N MET A 14 -21.07 1.26 13.14
CA MET A 14 -20.08 0.19 13.21
C MET A 14 -18.87 0.51 12.35
N LYS A 15 -17.69 0.12 12.83
CA LYS A 15 -16.42 0.22 12.11
C LYS A 15 -15.84 -1.17 11.91
N ALA A 16 -15.45 -1.50 10.68
CA ALA A 16 -14.78 -2.74 10.38
C ALA A 16 -13.28 -2.49 10.14
N TYR A 17 -12.44 -3.32 10.72
CA TYR A 17 -11.01 -3.38 10.41
C TYR A 17 -10.72 -4.74 9.79
N LEU A 18 -10.41 -4.72 8.49
CA LEU A 18 -10.25 -5.93 7.69
C LEU A 18 -8.76 -6.13 7.39
N ILE A 19 -8.30 -7.36 7.53
CA ILE A 19 -6.93 -7.73 7.22
C ILE A 19 -7.00 -8.87 6.21
N CYS A 20 -6.29 -8.71 5.09
CA CYS A 20 -6.07 -9.77 4.11
C CYS A 20 -4.58 -9.86 3.79
N GLN A 21 -4.13 -11.04 3.45
CA GLN A 21 -2.74 -11.26 3.05
C GLN A 21 -2.50 -10.80 1.62
N ASP A 22 -3.50 -10.95 0.75
CA ASP A 22 -3.43 -10.60 -0.66
C ASP A 22 -4.84 -10.30 -1.20
N LEU A 23 -4.95 -9.34 -2.13
CA LEU A 23 -6.24 -8.98 -2.73
C LEU A 23 -6.86 -10.14 -3.55
N ASN A 24 -6.04 -11.03 -4.08
CA ASN A 24 -6.53 -12.19 -4.82
C ASN A 24 -7.27 -13.19 -3.93
N GLN A 25 -7.02 -13.20 -2.63
CA GLN A 25 -7.82 -14.01 -1.69
C GLN A 25 -9.29 -13.55 -1.68
N LEU A 26 -9.53 -12.25 -1.79
CA LEU A 26 -10.89 -11.70 -1.87
C LEU A 26 -11.55 -12.03 -3.19
N LYS A 27 -10.78 -12.06 -4.29
CA LYS A 27 -11.26 -12.32 -5.66
C LYS A 27 -11.39 -13.79 -6.02
N SER A 28 -10.92 -14.70 -5.18
CA SER A 28 -11.05 -16.13 -5.39
C SER A 28 -12.53 -16.53 -5.44
N ARG A 29 -12.92 -17.37 -6.40
CA ARG A 29 -14.28 -17.91 -6.50
C ARG A 29 -14.55 -19.02 -5.50
N GLU A 30 -13.52 -19.74 -5.08
CA GLU A 30 -13.64 -20.88 -4.18
C GLU A 30 -13.60 -20.48 -2.70
N THR A 31 -12.70 -19.55 -2.36
CA THR A 31 -12.42 -19.18 -0.97
C THR A 31 -12.71 -17.72 -0.63
N GLY A 32 -13.00 -16.91 -1.63
CA GLY A 32 -13.29 -15.48 -1.49
C GLY A 32 -14.70 -15.11 -1.95
N TYR A 33 -14.83 -13.88 -2.45
CA TYR A 33 -16.11 -13.27 -2.84
C TYR A 33 -16.30 -13.21 -4.36
N GLY A 34 -15.31 -13.69 -5.12
CA GLY A 34 -15.32 -13.64 -6.57
C GLY A 34 -14.68 -12.38 -7.15
N HIS A 35 -14.64 -12.30 -8.47
CA HIS A 35 -13.92 -11.23 -9.18
C HIS A 35 -14.56 -9.85 -8.97
N ASP A 36 -15.88 -9.82 -8.74
CA ASP A 36 -16.67 -8.60 -8.54
C ASP A 36 -16.83 -8.26 -7.04
N GLU A 37 -15.83 -8.60 -6.22
CA GLU A 37 -15.86 -8.27 -4.81
C GLU A 37 -15.97 -6.76 -4.57
N ALA A 38 -16.83 -6.37 -3.65
CA ALA A 38 -17.05 -4.98 -3.28
C ALA A 38 -16.39 -4.58 -1.95
N ILE A 39 -15.64 -5.47 -1.32
CA ILE A 39 -15.01 -5.22 -0.02
C ILE A 39 -13.95 -4.13 -0.16
N THR A 40 -13.08 -4.26 -1.17
CA THR A 40 -12.00 -3.28 -1.41
C THR A 40 -12.55 -1.89 -1.71
N SER A 41 -13.64 -1.79 -2.49
CA SER A 41 -14.25 -0.50 -2.83
C SER A 41 -15.02 0.15 -1.67
N ASN A 42 -15.49 -0.64 -0.69
CA ASN A 42 -16.13 -0.14 0.51
C ASN A 42 -15.13 0.30 1.60
N CYS A 43 -13.85 0.00 1.44
CA CYS A 43 -12.81 0.44 2.36
C CYS A 43 -12.31 1.84 1.98
N HIS A 44 -12.73 2.87 2.71
CA HIS A 44 -12.30 4.25 2.49
C HIS A 44 -10.83 4.49 2.86
N ILE A 45 -10.30 3.68 3.77
CA ILE A 45 -8.89 3.69 4.18
C ILE A 45 -8.31 2.32 3.89
N GLN A 46 -7.22 2.30 3.15
CA GLN A 46 -6.47 1.09 2.84
C GLN A 46 -5.02 1.29 3.23
N THR A 47 -4.46 0.36 3.99
CA THR A 47 -3.05 0.36 4.36
C THR A 47 -2.37 -0.83 3.71
N ALA A 48 -1.28 -0.58 3.02
CA ALA A 48 -0.55 -1.60 2.30
C ALA A 48 0.93 -1.63 2.69
N PHE A 49 1.46 -2.83 2.77
CA PHE A 49 2.88 -3.15 2.90
C PHE A 49 3.38 -3.72 1.58
N ALA A 50 4.66 -4.09 1.49
CA ALA A 50 5.20 -4.72 0.30
C ALA A 50 4.39 -5.97 -0.11
N PRO A 51 3.70 -5.94 -1.26
CA PRO A 51 2.94 -7.09 -1.73
C PRO A 51 3.87 -8.13 -2.35
N ASN A 52 3.50 -9.41 -2.24
CA ASN A 52 4.24 -10.50 -2.87
C ASN A 52 3.81 -10.78 -4.32
N ARG A 53 2.69 -10.19 -4.77
CA ARG A 53 2.13 -10.43 -6.10
C ARG A 53 2.11 -9.17 -6.94
N LEU A 54 2.44 -9.34 -8.22
CA LEU A 54 2.47 -8.24 -9.19
C LEU A 54 1.11 -7.56 -9.34
N GLU A 55 0.02 -8.33 -9.40
CA GLU A 55 -1.34 -7.79 -9.55
C GLU A 55 -1.73 -6.85 -8.40
N THR A 56 -1.37 -7.24 -7.17
CA THR A 56 -1.57 -6.38 -6.01
C THR A 56 -0.67 -5.14 -6.07
N ALA A 57 0.59 -5.29 -6.51
CA ALA A 57 1.50 -4.17 -6.71
C ALA A 57 1.01 -3.19 -7.78
N GLU A 58 0.45 -3.68 -8.89
CA GLU A 58 -0.16 -2.85 -9.92
C GLU A 58 -1.38 -2.09 -9.41
N HIS A 59 -2.22 -2.74 -8.61
CA HIS A 59 -3.35 -2.08 -7.96
C HIS A 59 -2.89 -0.95 -7.05
N LEU A 60 -1.90 -1.19 -6.19
CA LEU A 60 -1.32 -0.19 -5.29
C LEU A 60 -0.68 0.96 -6.06
N SER A 61 0.08 0.66 -7.11
CA SER A 61 0.69 1.66 -7.99
C SER A 61 -0.34 2.58 -8.63
N LYS A 62 -1.46 2.04 -9.10
CA LYS A 62 -2.57 2.84 -9.65
C LYS A 62 -3.20 3.77 -8.61
N LEU A 63 -3.33 3.31 -7.36
CA LEU A 63 -3.87 4.11 -6.26
C LEU A 63 -2.95 5.27 -5.85
N THR A 64 -1.63 5.16 -6.05
CA THR A 64 -0.69 6.27 -5.76
C THR A 64 -0.81 7.41 -6.78
N GLY A 65 -1.33 7.13 -7.97
CA GLY A 65 -1.45 8.11 -9.04
C GLY A 65 -0.21 8.24 -9.91
N GLN A 66 -0.16 9.31 -10.69
CA GLN A 66 0.90 9.58 -11.66
C GLN A 66 1.52 10.95 -11.43
N THR A 67 2.77 11.09 -11.84
CA THR A 67 3.49 12.35 -11.86
C THR A 67 4.09 12.60 -13.24
N THR A 68 4.30 13.87 -13.60
CA THR A 68 4.98 14.25 -14.82
C THR A 68 6.46 14.39 -14.55
N VAL A 69 7.28 13.66 -15.28
CA VAL A 69 8.75 13.76 -15.23
C VAL A 69 9.24 14.40 -16.52
N ILE A 70 10.06 15.43 -16.38
CA ILE A 70 10.71 16.10 -17.51
C ILE A 70 12.01 15.37 -17.79
N LYS A 71 12.13 14.77 -18.97
CA LYS A 71 13.37 14.16 -19.45
C LYS A 71 14.03 15.08 -20.44
N GLU A 72 15.30 15.38 -20.23
CA GLU A 72 16.13 16.08 -21.20
C GLU A 72 16.75 15.05 -22.15
N GLN A 73 16.39 15.14 -23.41
CA GLN A 73 16.99 14.32 -24.47
C GLN A 73 18.00 15.18 -25.23
N ILE A 74 19.26 14.77 -25.15
CA ILE A 74 20.36 15.41 -25.89
C ILE A 74 20.60 14.58 -27.13
N THR A 75 20.33 15.18 -28.30
CA THR A 75 20.64 14.58 -29.59
C THR A 75 21.83 15.32 -30.22
N THR A 76 22.90 14.55 -30.44
CA THR A 76 24.10 15.10 -31.14
C THR A 76 24.10 14.60 -32.57
N SER A 77 23.94 15.49 -33.55
CA SER A 77 24.07 15.15 -34.96
C SER A 77 25.37 15.76 -35.50
N GLY A 78 26.26 14.90 -35.98
CA GLY A 78 27.51 15.32 -36.63
C GLY A 78 28.06 14.22 -37.55
N ARG A 79 28.55 14.59 -38.72
CA ARG A 79 29.30 13.65 -39.61
C ARG A 79 30.68 13.40 -38.96
N ARG A 80 31.08 12.12 -38.95
CA ARG A 80 32.35 11.62 -38.37
C ARG A 80 33.62 12.32 -38.84
N SER A 81 33.54 13.13 -39.92
CA SER A 81 34.69 13.82 -40.51
C SER A 81 34.81 15.31 -40.16
N SER A 82 33.87 15.86 -39.39
CA SER A 82 33.90 17.29 -39.01
C SER A 82 33.71 17.46 -37.52
N MET A 83 34.79 17.43 -36.77
CA MET A 83 34.82 17.63 -35.32
C MET A 83 34.43 19.04 -34.87
N MET A 84 34.22 19.99 -35.79
CA MET A 84 34.05 21.39 -35.44
C MET A 84 32.62 21.96 -35.53
N HIS A 85 31.65 21.20 -36.05
CA HIS A 85 30.27 21.68 -36.23
C HIS A 85 29.22 20.65 -35.83
N GLY A 86 29.33 20.07 -34.62
CA GLY A 86 28.29 19.24 -34.05
C GLY A 86 27.13 20.11 -33.54
N HIS A 87 25.94 19.98 -34.11
CA HIS A 87 24.74 20.56 -33.53
C HIS A 87 24.26 19.68 -32.36
N VAL A 88 24.24 20.27 -31.18
CA VAL A 88 23.62 19.65 -29.97
C VAL A 88 22.23 20.23 -29.84
N THR A 89 21.23 19.40 -30.05
CA THR A 89 19.82 19.74 -29.79
C THR A 89 19.41 19.18 -28.47
N ARG A 90 18.93 20.04 -27.59
CA ARG A 90 18.32 19.64 -26.31
C ARG A 90 16.81 19.73 -26.44
N THR A 91 16.14 18.62 -26.27
CA THR A 91 14.67 18.55 -26.28
C THR A 91 14.19 18.14 -24.89
N LEU A 92 13.31 18.94 -24.30
CA LEU A 92 12.63 18.60 -23.07
C LEU A 92 11.38 17.80 -23.43
N GLN A 93 11.29 16.58 -22.94
CA GLN A 93 10.15 15.71 -23.14
C GLN A 93 9.46 15.46 -21.80
N GLU A 94 8.20 15.82 -21.72
CA GLU A 94 7.34 15.48 -20.60
C GLU A 94 6.85 14.06 -20.75
N THR A 95 7.06 13.25 -19.72
CA THR A 95 6.61 11.85 -19.69
C THR A 95 5.85 11.60 -18.39
N GLN A 96 4.66 11.05 -18.49
CA GLN A 96 3.92 10.60 -17.31
C GLN A 96 4.54 9.30 -16.77
N ARG A 97 4.69 9.25 -15.45
CA ARG A 97 5.18 8.09 -14.73
C ARG A 97 4.27 7.83 -13.52
N ALA A 98 4.05 6.57 -13.17
CA ALA A 98 3.46 6.24 -11.88
C ALA A 98 4.30 6.86 -10.75
N LEU A 99 3.66 7.44 -9.74
CA LEU A 99 4.34 8.02 -8.58
C LEU A 99 5.17 6.94 -7.85
N LEU A 100 4.58 5.75 -7.66
CA LEU A 100 5.26 4.52 -7.30
C LEU A 100 4.96 3.47 -8.38
N THR A 101 5.98 2.91 -8.99
CA THR A 101 5.82 1.81 -9.93
C THR A 101 5.47 0.52 -9.20
N PRO A 102 4.89 -0.49 -9.87
CA PRO A 102 4.63 -1.80 -9.25
C PRO A 102 5.89 -2.42 -8.64
N ASP A 103 7.04 -2.28 -9.30
CA ASP A 103 8.32 -2.76 -8.79
C ASP A 103 8.75 -2.04 -7.50
N GLU A 104 8.58 -0.73 -7.43
CA GLU A 104 8.83 0.06 -6.22
C GLU A 104 7.88 -0.33 -5.08
N CYS A 105 6.60 -0.61 -5.37
CA CYS A 105 5.66 -1.12 -4.38
C CYS A 105 6.08 -2.49 -3.82
N MET A 106 6.55 -3.40 -4.66
CA MET A 106 7.03 -4.72 -4.24
C MET A 106 8.31 -4.65 -3.41
N ARG A 107 9.09 -3.59 -3.54
CA ARG A 107 10.36 -3.37 -2.84
C ARG A 107 10.26 -2.42 -1.65
N LEU A 108 9.05 -2.14 -1.17
CA LEU A 108 8.91 -1.36 0.06
C LEU A 108 9.73 -2.01 1.19
N PRO A 109 10.57 -1.23 1.90
CA PRO A 109 11.39 -1.76 2.97
C PRO A 109 10.55 -2.47 4.04
N GLY A 110 10.90 -3.70 4.34
CA GLY A 110 10.32 -4.45 5.44
C GLY A 110 10.95 -4.10 6.79
N PRO A 111 10.41 -4.59 7.91
CA PRO A 111 11.00 -4.37 9.22
C PRO A 111 12.37 -5.05 9.34
N MET A 112 13.34 -4.35 9.91
CA MET A 112 14.67 -4.89 10.19
C MET A 112 14.68 -5.59 11.55
N LYS A 113 15.36 -6.72 11.62
CA LYS A 113 15.53 -7.53 12.84
C LYS A 113 17.01 -7.58 13.24
N ASP A 114 17.27 -7.69 14.53
CA ASP A 114 18.59 -8.00 15.07
C ASP A 114 18.92 -9.52 14.95
N ALA A 115 20.08 -9.89 15.46
CA ALA A 115 20.55 -11.29 15.47
C ALA A 115 19.64 -12.22 16.29
N GLU A 116 18.94 -11.67 17.28
CA GLU A 116 17.99 -12.35 18.17
C GLU A 116 16.57 -12.41 17.56
N GLY A 117 16.36 -11.82 16.37
CA GLY A 117 15.07 -11.80 15.67
C GLY A 117 14.10 -10.71 16.15
N LYS A 118 14.52 -9.82 17.04
CA LYS A 118 13.73 -8.70 17.54
C LYS A 118 13.70 -7.56 16.50
N ILE A 119 12.53 -6.98 16.28
CA ILE A 119 12.40 -5.85 15.35
C ILE A 119 13.05 -4.61 15.96
N THR A 120 14.05 -4.07 15.26
CA THR A 120 14.81 -2.88 15.66
C THR A 120 14.38 -1.64 14.89
N LYS A 121 13.95 -1.81 13.63
CA LYS A 121 13.48 -0.72 12.78
C LYS A 121 12.17 -1.12 12.11
N PRO A 122 11.17 -0.21 12.07
CA PRO A 122 9.91 -0.48 11.37
C PRO A 122 10.13 -0.60 9.86
N GLY A 123 9.24 -1.31 9.21
CA GLY A 123 9.12 -1.30 7.76
C GLY A 123 8.31 -0.10 7.27
N ASP A 124 8.28 0.07 5.97
CA ASP A 124 7.50 1.12 5.31
C ASP A 124 6.08 0.64 4.99
N MET A 125 5.18 1.59 4.84
CA MET A 125 3.79 1.34 4.45
C MET A 125 3.24 2.50 3.62
N ILE A 126 2.20 2.21 2.85
CA ILE A 126 1.45 3.20 2.10
C ILE A 126 0.01 3.20 2.63
N ILE A 127 -0.50 4.39 2.89
CA ILE A 127 -1.87 4.58 3.35
C ILE A 127 -2.63 5.34 2.26
N TYR A 128 -3.73 4.76 1.83
CA TYR A 128 -4.67 5.37 0.90
C TYR A 128 -5.91 5.79 1.67
N VAL A 129 -6.30 7.04 1.47
CA VAL A 129 -7.53 7.59 2.02
C VAL A 129 -8.33 8.14 0.85
N ALA A 130 -9.58 7.71 0.71
CA ALA A 130 -10.43 8.16 -0.38
C ALA A 130 -10.54 9.70 -0.38
N GLY A 131 -10.24 10.31 -1.54
CA GLY A 131 -10.26 11.77 -1.72
C GLY A 131 -8.97 12.49 -1.32
N PHE A 132 -7.95 11.79 -0.87
CA PHE A 132 -6.65 12.37 -0.48
C PHE A 132 -5.49 11.73 -1.24
N PRO A 133 -4.36 12.45 -1.40
CA PRO A 133 -3.13 11.85 -1.90
C PRO A 133 -2.67 10.68 -1.00
N ALA A 134 -2.03 9.69 -1.61
CA ALA A 134 -1.46 8.59 -0.86
C ALA A 134 -0.36 9.08 0.11
N ILE A 135 -0.33 8.50 1.30
CA ILE A 135 0.64 8.83 2.35
C ILE A 135 1.67 7.71 2.43
N TYR A 136 2.93 8.07 2.28
CA TYR A 136 4.06 7.17 2.53
C TYR A 136 4.54 7.35 3.96
N GLY A 137 4.64 6.27 4.71
CA GLY A 137 5.03 6.32 6.12
C GLY A 137 5.72 5.05 6.60
N THR A 138 6.03 5.00 7.87
CA THR A 138 6.60 3.83 8.55
C THR A 138 5.57 3.16 9.45
N GLN A 139 5.71 1.85 9.61
CA GLN A 139 4.83 1.05 10.48
C GLN A 139 5.03 1.46 11.95
N PRO A 140 3.98 1.72 12.72
CA PRO A 140 4.13 1.94 14.15
C PRO A 140 4.50 0.62 14.84
N LEU A 141 5.53 0.66 15.68
CA LEU A 141 5.91 -0.47 16.54
C LEU A 141 5.26 -0.26 17.91
N TYR A 142 4.26 -1.08 18.23
CA TYR A 142 3.43 -0.92 19.44
C TYR A 142 4.26 -0.87 20.74
N PHE A 143 5.38 -1.59 20.79
CA PHE A 143 6.26 -1.66 21.96
C PHE A 143 7.20 -0.44 22.10
N GLN A 144 7.21 0.46 21.11
CA GLN A 144 7.93 1.74 21.18
C GLN A 144 7.01 2.93 21.48
N ASP A 145 5.70 2.71 21.45
CA ASP A 145 4.70 3.72 21.76
C ASP A 145 4.07 3.41 23.12
N GLU A 146 4.11 4.38 24.02
CA GLU A 146 3.63 4.22 25.40
C GLU A 146 2.14 3.89 25.46
N THR A 147 1.33 4.51 24.60
CA THR A 147 -0.12 4.29 24.56
C THR A 147 -0.44 2.87 24.08
N PHE A 148 0.22 2.42 23.02
CA PHE A 148 0.00 1.05 22.50
C PHE A 148 0.55 0.01 23.45
N THR A 149 1.69 0.26 24.09
CA THR A 149 2.25 -0.63 25.11
C THR A 149 1.28 -0.77 26.29
N ALA A 150 0.76 0.32 26.81
CA ALA A 150 -0.22 0.30 27.90
C ALA A 150 -1.50 -0.48 27.52
N ARG A 151 -1.99 -0.30 26.29
CA ARG A 151 -3.16 -1.05 25.79
C ARG A 151 -2.87 -2.55 25.62
N ALA A 152 -1.66 -2.91 25.20
CA ALA A 152 -1.26 -4.31 25.07
C ALA A 152 -1.12 -5.04 26.42
N GLN A 153 -0.94 -4.28 27.51
CA GLN A 153 -0.82 -4.83 28.87
C GLN A 153 -2.17 -4.93 29.61
N VAL A 154 -3.28 -4.52 28.98
CA VAL A 154 -4.62 -4.69 29.57
C VAL A 154 -4.90 -6.18 29.77
N ASN A 155 -5.14 -6.55 31.03
CA ASN A 155 -5.48 -7.94 31.36
C ASN A 155 -6.81 -8.35 30.69
N PRO A 156 -6.93 -9.64 30.29
CA PRO A 156 -8.20 -10.15 29.82
C PRO A 156 -9.25 -10.04 30.93
N PRO A 157 -10.54 -9.91 30.59
CA PRO A 157 -11.61 -9.84 31.58
C PRO A 157 -11.58 -11.07 32.50
N SER A 158 -11.75 -10.87 33.79
CA SER A 158 -11.71 -11.91 34.80
C SER A 158 -12.85 -12.93 34.69
N PHE A 159 -13.93 -12.55 33.99
CA PHE A 159 -15.06 -13.42 33.70
C PHE A 159 -15.17 -13.65 32.20
N SER A 160 -15.40 -14.90 31.84
CA SER A 160 -15.67 -15.27 30.44
C SER A 160 -17.09 -14.83 30.09
N ASP A 161 -17.25 -14.13 28.96
CA ASP A 161 -18.54 -13.83 28.34
C ASP A 161 -19.20 -15.08 27.72
N LYS A 162 -18.89 -16.27 28.21
CA LYS A 162 -19.60 -17.48 27.81
C LYS A 162 -21.07 -17.30 28.18
N LEU A 163 -21.91 -17.33 27.17
CA LEU A 163 -23.35 -17.47 27.36
C LEU A 163 -23.61 -18.79 28.14
N THR A 164 -23.76 -18.70 29.44
CA THR A 164 -24.17 -19.81 30.26
C THR A 164 -25.69 -19.91 30.14
N GLY A 165 -26.16 -20.87 29.38
CA GLY A 165 -27.59 -21.19 29.31
C GLY A 165 -28.20 -21.18 27.91
N LEU A 166 -27.51 -21.78 26.93
CA LEU A 166 -28.15 -22.32 25.72
C LEU A 166 -28.08 -23.81 25.75
#